data_819b47bdc27fe4a41a78202cdf32cf3f
#
_entry.id   819b47bdc27fe4a41a78202cdf32cf3f
#
_cell.length_a   1.000
_cell.length_b   1.000
_cell.length_c   1.000
_cell.angle_alpha   90.00
_cell.angle_beta   90.00
_cell.angle_gamma   90.00
#
_symmetry.space_group_name_H-M   'P 1'
#
loop_
_entity.id
_entity.type
_entity.pdbx_description
1 polymer ?
#
loop_
_entity_poly.entity_id
_entity_poly.type
_entity_poly.pdbx_seq_one_letter_code
_entity_poly.pdbx_strand_id
1 'polypeptide(L)'
;AVHASCLVTHDTRQGFEAAGLLAAAVSAAIDGVDAAGALKAALDFVAAHPEEGHWTARASVAARTRLALETSHDLHGEALAEHLRTYVGTSVESAESVPCALVIVREFAQRPLDGLCFAAELGGDTDTIAAMAGAVLGASSPHLLPAEPVRQVLTRSSLRLAPVCEALLALRGGIGRSRKASPE
;
A
#
# COMPACT_ATOMS: atom_id res chain seq x y z
N ALA A 1 7.23 -13.61 -5.99
CA ALA A 1 6.38 -13.72 -4.78
C ALA A 1 4.98 -13.18 -5.05
N VAL A 2 4.81 -11.91 -5.47
CA VAL A 2 3.49 -11.27 -5.69
C VAL A 2 2.62 -12.10 -6.64
N HIS A 3 3.09 -12.41 -7.84
CA HIS A 3 2.35 -13.22 -8.82
C HIS A 3 1.94 -14.57 -8.23
N ALA A 4 2.87 -15.30 -7.60
CA ALA A 4 2.57 -16.59 -6.98
C ALA A 4 1.47 -16.51 -5.90
N SER A 5 1.38 -15.40 -5.18
CA SER A 5 0.29 -15.15 -4.23
C SER A 5 -1.05 -14.89 -4.93
N CYS A 6 -1.04 -14.16 -6.05
CA CYS A 6 -2.25 -13.86 -6.82
C CYS A 6 -2.85 -15.09 -7.53
N LEU A 7 -2.02 -16.06 -7.95
CA LEU A 7 -2.46 -17.29 -8.63
C LEU A 7 -3.55 -18.05 -7.87
N VAL A 8 -3.58 -17.95 -6.55
CA VAL A 8 -4.50 -18.75 -5.71
C VAL A 8 -5.94 -18.25 -5.83
N THR A 9 -6.15 -16.92 -5.96
CA THR A 9 -7.50 -16.33 -5.88
C THR A 9 -7.78 -15.28 -6.96
N HIS A 10 -6.78 -14.53 -7.40
CA HIS A 10 -6.96 -13.35 -8.25
C HIS A 10 -5.87 -13.28 -9.34
N ASP A 11 -5.75 -14.32 -10.16
CA ASP A 11 -4.79 -14.37 -11.27
C ASP A 11 -5.22 -13.47 -12.44
N THR A 12 -5.42 -12.20 -12.14
CA THR A 12 -5.78 -11.17 -13.12
C THR A 12 -4.75 -10.05 -13.14
N ARG A 13 -4.69 -9.32 -14.24
CA ARG A 13 -3.84 -8.13 -14.36
C ARG A 13 -4.09 -7.14 -13.22
N GLN A 14 -5.35 -6.88 -12.88
CA GLN A 14 -5.72 -5.98 -11.79
C GLN A 14 -5.30 -6.52 -10.43
N GLY A 15 -5.47 -7.83 -10.19
CA GLY A 15 -5.01 -8.47 -8.96
C GLY A 15 -3.50 -8.34 -8.78
N PHE A 16 -2.72 -8.60 -9.84
CA PHE A 16 -1.28 -8.41 -9.81
C PHE A 16 -0.87 -6.96 -9.59
N GLU A 17 -1.48 -6.01 -10.34
CA GLU A 17 -1.19 -4.58 -10.20
C GLU A 17 -1.47 -4.08 -8.77
N ALA A 18 -2.65 -4.43 -8.22
CA ALA A 18 -3.04 -4.05 -6.87
C ALA A 18 -2.07 -4.58 -5.80
N ALA A 19 -1.83 -5.88 -5.81
CA ALA A 19 -0.92 -6.52 -4.87
C ALA A 19 0.54 -6.03 -5.05
N GLY A 20 0.96 -5.82 -6.30
CA GLY A 20 2.28 -5.35 -6.67
C GLY A 20 2.56 -3.93 -6.18
N LEU A 21 1.61 -3.01 -6.37
CA LEU A 21 1.71 -1.64 -5.89
C LEU A 21 1.94 -1.59 -4.37
N LEU A 22 1.11 -2.31 -3.61
CA LEU A 22 1.22 -2.31 -2.15
C LEU A 22 2.47 -3.04 -1.66
N ALA A 23 2.76 -4.22 -2.19
CA ALA A 23 3.93 -5.00 -1.78
C ALA A 23 5.24 -4.26 -2.08
N ALA A 24 5.36 -3.61 -3.24
CA ALA A 24 6.54 -2.84 -3.60
C ALA A 24 6.68 -1.57 -2.76
N ALA A 25 5.57 -0.85 -2.48
CA ALA A 25 5.58 0.32 -1.61
C ALA A 25 6.06 -0.04 -0.20
N VAL A 26 5.44 -1.04 0.42
CA VAL A 26 5.83 -1.51 1.77
C VAL A 26 7.27 -2.02 1.77
N SER A 27 7.68 -2.77 0.75
CA SER A 27 9.05 -3.29 0.65
C SER A 27 10.09 -2.17 0.59
N ALA A 28 9.86 -1.14 -0.24
CA ALA A 28 10.75 0.01 -0.33
C ALA A 28 10.80 0.80 0.99
N ALA A 29 9.63 1.00 1.62
CA ALA A 29 9.53 1.69 2.91
C ALA A 29 10.29 0.97 4.04
N ILE A 30 10.22 -0.37 4.11
CA ILE A 30 11.02 -1.17 5.06
C ILE A 30 12.53 -1.02 4.81
N ASP A 31 12.95 -0.77 3.57
CA ASP A 31 14.35 -0.49 3.22
C ASP A 31 14.78 0.96 3.54
N GLY A 32 13.91 1.75 4.16
CA GLY A 32 14.18 3.12 4.62
C GLY A 32 13.84 4.20 3.59
N VAL A 33 13.10 3.86 2.54
CA VAL A 33 12.61 4.83 1.56
C VAL A 33 11.39 5.56 2.14
N ASP A 34 11.31 6.87 1.96
CA ASP A 34 10.17 7.68 2.40
C ASP A 34 8.90 7.37 1.59
N ALA A 35 7.76 7.94 2.00
CA ALA A 35 6.48 7.66 1.37
C ALA A 35 6.46 8.02 -0.13
N ALA A 36 7.09 9.13 -0.54
CA ALA A 36 7.14 9.54 -1.94
C ALA A 36 7.97 8.55 -2.78
N GLY A 37 9.13 8.15 -2.29
CA GLY A 37 9.97 7.13 -2.93
C GLY A 37 9.31 5.75 -2.94
N ALA A 38 8.56 5.39 -1.90
CA ALA A 38 7.79 4.15 -1.84
C ALA A 38 6.68 4.11 -2.90
N LEU A 39 5.94 5.21 -3.10
CA LEU A 39 4.96 5.35 -4.17
C LEU A 39 5.60 5.24 -5.56
N LYS A 40 6.74 5.88 -5.76
CA LYS A 40 7.50 5.77 -7.01
C LYS A 40 7.93 4.32 -7.26
N ALA A 41 8.53 3.67 -6.27
CA ALA A 41 8.97 2.27 -6.37
C ALA A 41 7.82 1.32 -6.70
N ALA A 42 6.62 1.56 -6.14
CA ALA A 42 5.41 0.80 -6.43
C ALA A 42 5.01 0.91 -7.91
N LEU A 43 4.95 2.12 -8.44
CA LEU A 43 4.58 2.38 -9.84
C LEU A 43 5.62 1.83 -10.81
N ASP A 44 6.92 1.97 -10.50
CA ASP A 44 8.02 1.43 -11.29
C ASP A 44 7.99 -0.10 -11.31
N PHE A 45 7.70 -0.74 -10.16
CA PHE A 45 7.59 -2.19 -10.07
C PHE A 45 6.51 -2.73 -11.01
N VAL A 46 5.30 -2.19 -10.98
CA VAL A 46 4.22 -2.67 -11.86
C VAL A 46 4.51 -2.37 -13.32
N ALA A 47 5.11 -1.21 -13.62
CA ALA A 47 5.50 -0.85 -14.99
C ALA A 47 6.57 -1.81 -15.57
N ALA A 48 7.44 -2.37 -14.73
CA ALA A 48 8.45 -3.34 -15.14
C ALA A 48 7.90 -4.76 -15.39
N HIS A 49 6.63 -5.02 -15.04
CA HIS A 49 5.99 -6.34 -15.16
C HIS A 49 4.68 -6.27 -15.95
N PRO A 50 4.70 -5.83 -17.23
CA PRO A 50 3.50 -5.55 -18.00
C PRO A 50 2.69 -6.80 -18.39
N GLU A 51 3.30 -7.97 -18.39
CA GLU A 51 2.68 -9.23 -18.85
C GLU A 51 2.13 -10.10 -17.71
N GLU A 52 2.23 -9.65 -16.46
CA GLU A 52 1.82 -10.47 -15.30
C GLU A 52 0.31 -10.43 -15.07
N GLY A 53 -0.30 -11.61 -14.87
CA GLY A 53 -1.73 -11.80 -14.65
C GLY A 53 -2.57 -11.81 -15.93
N HIS A 54 -3.70 -12.53 -15.93
CA HIS A 54 -4.59 -12.63 -17.07
C HIS A 54 -5.30 -11.29 -17.37
N TRP A 55 -5.38 -10.95 -18.64
CA TRP A 55 -6.12 -9.77 -19.07
C TRP A 55 -7.62 -9.89 -18.76
N THR A 56 -8.20 -8.80 -18.28
CA THR A 56 -9.65 -8.64 -18.10
C THR A 56 -10.09 -7.28 -18.64
N ALA A 57 -11.36 -7.15 -19.03
CA ALA A 57 -11.94 -5.90 -19.56
C ALA A 57 -12.23 -4.90 -18.41
N ARG A 58 -11.24 -4.61 -17.57
CA ARG A 58 -11.33 -3.68 -16.44
C ARG A 58 -10.21 -2.63 -16.54
N ALA A 59 -10.38 -1.52 -15.86
CA ALA A 59 -9.37 -0.47 -15.79
C ALA A 59 -8.09 -0.97 -15.09
N SER A 60 -6.93 -0.54 -15.57
CA SER A 60 -5.64 -0.78 -14.90
C SER A 60 -5.61 -0.05 -13.56
N VAL A 61 -5.26 -0.78 -12.49
CA VAL A 61 -5.09 -0.21 -11.14
C VAL A 61 -3.93 0.78 -11.13
N ALA A 62 -2.83 0.46 -11.81
CA ALA A 62 -1.67 1.34 -11.90
C ALA A 62 -1.98 2.64 -12.65
N ALA A 63 -2.75 2.58 -13.75
CA ALA A 63 -3.15 3.78 -14.48
C ALA A 63 -4.10 4.66 -13.64
N ARG A 64 -5.08 4.05 -12.96
CA ARG A 64 -5.97 4.78 -12.05
C ARG A 64 -5.22 5.36 -10.85
N THR A 65 -4.20 4.68 -10.33
CA THR A 65 -3.36 5.20 -9.26
C THR A 65 -2.60 6.45 -9.72
N ARG A 66 -1.98 6.44 -10.91
CA ARG A 66 -1.31 7.64 -11.45
C ARG A 66 -2.29 8.81 -11.60
N LEU A 67 -3.44 8.55 -12.21
CA LEU A 67 -4.48 9.57 -12.40
C LEU A 67 -4.97 10.12 -11.07
N ALA A 68 -5.25 9.27 -10.08
CA ALA A 68 -5.70 9.70 -8.76
C ALA A 68 -4.65 10.57 -8.05
N LEU A 69 -3.37 10.19 -8.09
CA LEU A 69 -2.27 10.97 -7.54
C LEU A 69 -2.12 12.33 -8.23
N GLU A 70 -2.30 12.39 -9.55
CA GLU A 70 -2.22 13.63 -10.33
C GLU A 70 -3.40 14.55 -10.03
N THR A 71 -4.63 14.06 -10.13
CA THR A 71 -5.85 14.86 -10.00
C THR A 71 -6.15 15.32 -8.57
N SER A 72 -5.54 14.69 -7.57
CA SER A 72 -5.69 15.06 -6.16
C SER A 72 -4.48 15.82 -5.59
N HIS A 73 -3.53 16.24 -6.44
CA HIS A 73 -2.25 16.81 -5.98
C HIS A 73 -2.41 18.00 -5.05
N ASP A 74 -3.30 18.95 -5.38
CA ASP A 74 -3.52 20.19 -4.65
C ASP A 74 -4.79 20.16 -3.78
N LEU A 75 -5.34 18.96 -3.55
CA LEU A 75 -6.56 18.79 -2.75
C LEU A 75 -6.22 18.34 -1.32
N HIS A 76 -6.90 18.96 -0.35
CA HIS A 76 -6.72 18.68 1.08
C HIS A 76 -8.08 18.63 1.81
N GLY A 77 -8.12 18.00 2.98
CA GLY A 77 -9.29 17.98 3.85
C GLY A 77 -10.55 17.48 3.14
N GLU A 78 -11.67 18.20 3.28
CA GLU A 78 -12.95 17.79 2.71
C GLU A 78 -12.95 17.79 1.18
N ALA A 79 -12.23 18.70 0.52
CA ALA A 79 -12.11 18.71 -0.93
C ALA A 79 -11.42 17.43 -1.45
N LEU A 80 -10.41 16.94 -0.73
CA LEU A 80 -9.80 15.65 -1.03
C LEU A 80 -10.76 14.50 -0.78
N ALA A 81 -11.47 14.50 0.35
CA ALA A 81 -12.45 13.47 0.68
C ALA A 81 -13.55 13.35 -0.37
N GLU A 82 -14.11 14.48 -0.80
CA GLU A 82 -15.12 14.53 -1.86
C GLU A 82 -14.58 14.04 -3.20
N HIS A 83 -13.35 14.43 -3.56
CA HIS A 83 -12.70 13.95 -4.78
C HIS A 83 -12.49 12.43 -4.76
N LEU A 84 -12.03 11.88 -3.63
CA LEU A 84 -11.85 10.44 -3.47
C LEU A 84 -13.18 9.69 -3.58
N ARG A 85 -14.24 10.15 -2.92
CA ARG A 85 -15.56 9.55 -3.00
C ARG A 85 -16.17 9.59 -4.40
N THR A 86 -16.02 10.72 -5.09
CA THR A 86 -16.75 10.99 -6.34
C THR A 86 -16.02 10.50 -7.59
N TYR A 87 -14.71 10.68 -7.65
CA TYR A 87 -13.93 10.44 -8.88
C TYR A 87 -12.99 9.24 -8.81
N VAL A 88 -12.40 8.98 -7.65
CA VAL A 88 -11.50 7.83 -7.47
C VAL A 88 -12.29 6.57 -7.17
N GLY A 89 -13.24 6.66 -6.26
CA GLY A 89 -14.02 5.57 -5.71
C GLY A 89 -13.41 5.02 -4.42
N THR A 90 -14.30 4.52 -3.55
CA THR A 90 -13.94 3.96 -2.23
C THR A 90 -14.55 2.57 -2.00
N SER A 91 -14.93 1.88 -3.09
CA SER A 91 -15.52 0.55 -3.00
C SER A 91 -14.46 -0.56 -2.81
N VAL A 92 -14.94 -1.80 -2.71
CA VAL A 92 -14.09 -3.02 -2.63
C VAL A 92 -13.29 -3.30 -3.92
N GLU A 93 -13.59 -2.61 -5.02
CA GLU A 93 -12.87 -2.79 -6.27
C GLU A 93 -11.43 -2.28 -6.15
N SER A 94 -10.45 -3.13 -6.50
CA SER A 94 -9.03 -2.79 -6.37
C SER A 94 -8.61 -1.56 -7.19
N ALA A 95 -9.34 -1.28 -8.29
CA ALA A 95 -9.11 -0.09 -9.12
C ALA A 95 -9.64 1.21 -8.49
N GLU A 96 -10.25 1.15 -7.32
CA GLU A 96 -10.74 2.27 -6.51
C GLU A 96 -10.00 2.32 -5.16
N SER A 97 -10.09 1.24 -4.38
CA SER A 97 -9.52 1.20 -3.02
C SER A 97 -7.99 1.39 -3.00
N VAL A 98 -7.24 0.80 -3.94
CA VAL A 98 -5.77 0.95 -3.97
C VAL A 98 -5.35 2.37 -4.36
N PRO A 99 -5.86 2.99 -5.45
CA PRO A 99 -5.59 4.40 -5.73
C PRO A 99 -5.94 5.32 -4.56
N CYS A 100 -7.11 5.11 -3.93
CA CYS A 100 -7.54 5.87 -2.75
C CYS A 100 -6.53 5.76 -1.60
N ALA A 101 -6.12 4.54 -1.24
CA ALA A 101 -5.13 4.31 -0.19
C ALA A 101 -3.78 4.97 -0.48
N LEU A 102 -3.30 4.91 -1.73
CA LEU A 102 -2.02 5.50 -2.11
C LEU A 102 -2.06 7.04 -2.18
N VAL A 103 -3.20 7.65 -2.48
CA VAL A 103 -3.41 9.09 -2.32
C VAL A 103 -3.34 9.49 -0.84
N ILE A 104 -3.96 8.72 0.05
CA ILE A 104 -3.88 8.94 1.50
C ILE A 104 -2.43 8.83 1.99
N VAL A 105 -1.67 7.84 1.51
CA VAL A 105 -0.24 7.72 1.83
C VAL A 105 0.53 8.98 1.46
N ARG A 106 0.32 9.54 0.27
CA ARG A 106 0.96 10.78 -0.16
C ARG A 106 0.60 11.96 0.72
N GLU A 107 -0.69 12.17 0.96
CA GLU A 107 -1.20 13.32 1.71
C GLU A 107 -0.79 13.30 3.18
N PHE A 108 -0.80 12.12 3.79
CA PHE A 108 -0.60 11.97 5.22
C PHE A 108 0.76 11.37 5.62
N ALA A 109 1.77 11.43 4.73
CA ALA A 109 3.10 10.89 4.99
C ALA A 109 3.75 11.39 6.31
N GLN A 110 3.47 12.65 6.69
CA GLN A 110 3.97 13.28 7.91
C GLN A 110 3.00 13.20 9.10
N ARG A 111 1.81 12.68 8.89
CA ARG A 111 0.74 12.58 9.91
C ARG A 111 -0.01 11.25 9.75
N PRO A 112 0.68 10.09 9.95
CA PRO A 112 0.14 8.78 9.59
C PRO A 112 -1.16 8.43 10.35
N LEU A 113 -1.31 8.81 11.63
CA LEU A 113 -2.54 8.56 12.36
C LEU A 113 -3.72 9.35 11.80
N ASP A 114 -3.50 10.62 11.41
CA ASP A 114 -4.55 11.44 10.78
C ASP A 114 -4.99 10.81 9.46
N GLY A 115 -4.06 10.22 8.71
CA GLY A 115 -4.37 9.49 7.48
C GLY A 115 -5.25 8.27 7.71
N LEU A 116 -5.03 7.54 8.80
CA LEU A 116 -5.88 6.40 9.17
C LEU A 116 -7.28 6.85 9.61
N CYS A 117 -7.38 7.94 10.38
CA CYS A 117 -8.66 8.54 10.75
C CYS A 117 -9.42 9.03 9.51
N PHE A 118 -8.72 9.74 8.61
CA PHE A 118 -9.30 10.20 7.35
C PHE A 118 -9.83 9.04 6.50
N ALA A 119 -9.07 7.94 6.37
CA ALA A 119 -9.52 6.74 5.66
C ALA A 119 -10.78 6.14 6.29
N ALA A 120 -10.85 6.08 7.63
CA ALA A 120 -12.00 5.54 8.35
C ALA A 120 -13.29 6.38 8.19
N GLU A 121 -13.15 7.68 7.91
CA GLU A 121 -14.26 8.62 7.73
C GLU A 121 -14.74 8.75 6.28
N LEU A 122 -14.00 8.21 5.30
CA LEU A 122 -14.32 8.36 3.88
C LEU A 122 -15.64 7.71 3.47
N GLY A 123 -16.03 6.62 4.10
CA GLY A 123 -17.12 5.77 3.63
C GLY A 123 -16.66 4.76 2.57
N GLY A 124 -17.50 3.77 2.28
CA GLY A 124 -17.14 2.65 1.41
C GLY A 124 -16.35 1.57 2.15
N ASP A 125 -15.32 1.00 1.53
CA ASP A 125 -14.45 -0.06 2.06
C ASP A 125 -13.33 0.52 2.95
N THR A 126 -13.73 1.24 3.99
CA THR A 126 -12.83 2.05 4.83
C THR A 126 -11.80 1.24 5.59
N ASP A 127 -12.14 0.04 6.03
CA ASP A 127 -11.23 -0.86 6.76
C ASP A 127 -10.10 -1.36 5.84
N THR A 128 -10.40 -1.77 4.61
CA THR A 128 -9.39 -2.17 3.64
C THR A 128 -8.52 -0.99 3.22
N ILE A 129 -9.13 0.17 2.91
CA ILE A 129 -8.39 1.37 2.52
C ILE A 129 -7.44 1.80 3.66
N ALA A 130 -7.94 1.85 4.90
CA ALA A 130 -7.12 2.18 6.06
C ALA A 130 -6.01 1.17 6.32
N ALA A 131 -6.27 -0.13 6.14
CA ALA A 131 -5.26 -1.17 6.30
C ALA A 131 -4.14 -1.03 5.25
N MET A 132 -4.48 -0.78 3.99
CA MET A 132 -3.51 -0.59 2.90
C MET A 132 -2.67 0.69 3.12
N ALA A 133 -3.32 1.82 3.39
CA ALA A 133 -2.62 3.08 3.68
C ALA A 133 -1.74 2.94 4.93
N GLY A 134 -2.25 2.32 5.99
CA GLY A 134 -1.55 2.07 7.24
C GLY A 134 -0.32 1.19 7.10
N ALA A 135 -0.38 0.18 6.22
CA ALA A 135 0.79 -0.67 5.95
C ALA A 135 1.95 0.13 5.34
N VAL A 136 1.67 1.02 4.39
CA VAL A 136 2.71 1.86 3.76
C VAL A 136 3.17 2.97 4.71
N LEU A 137 2.25 3.70 5.35
CA LEU A 137 2.56 4.78 6.30
C LEU A 137 3.34 4.25 7.50
N GLY A 138 2.92 3.10 8.05
CA GLY A 138 3.61 2.47 9.17
C GLY A 138 5.01 1.98 8.83
N ALA A 139 5.25 1.54 7.60
CA ALA A 139 6.56 1.12 7.14
C ALA A 139 7.48 2.33 6.83
N SER A 140 6.95 3.40 6.22
CA SER A 140 7.73 4.57 5.82
C SER A 140 8.01 5.56 6.96
N SER A 141 7.10 5.66 7.93
CA SER A 141 7.17 6.66 9.00
C SER A 141 6.79 6.10 10.38
N PRO A 142 7.38 4.97 10.82
CA PRO A 142 6.99 4.30 12.07
C PRO A 142 7.18 5.18 13.31
N HIS A 143 8.15 6.11 13.28
CA HIS A 143 8.46 7.02 14.36
C HIS A 143 7.42 8.14 14.56
N LEU A 144 6.54 8.36 13.57
CA LEU A 144 5.44 9.33 13.63
C LEU A 144 4.13 8.72 14.17
N LEU A 145 4.06 7.40 14.31
CA LEU A 145 2.91 6.75 14.91
C LEU A 145 2.96 6.90 16.44
N PRO A 146 1.89 7.41 17.07
CA PRO A 146 1.87 7.55 18.52
C PRO A 146 1.84 6.17 19.20
N ALA A 147 2.74 5.96 20.17
CA ALA A 147 2.93 4.66 20.81
C ALA A 147 1.69 4.16 21.57
N GLU A 148 0.92 5.06 22.17
CA GLU A 148 -0.22 4.68 23.01
C GLU A 148 -1.39 4.08 22.21
N PRO A 149 -1.90 4.67 21.10
CA PRO A 149 -2.88 4.02 20.24
C PRO A 149 -2.42 2.67 19.70
N VAL A 150 -1.16 2.57 19.24
CA VAL A 150 -0.59 1.31 18.76
C VAL A 150 -0.62 0.24 19.85
N ARG A 151 -0.17 0.57 21.06
CA ARG A 151 -0.18 -0.33 22.22
C ARG A 151 -1.59 -0.79 22.58
N GLN A 152 -2.57 0.14 22.56
CA GLN A 152 -3.97 -0.19 22.85
C GLN A 152 -4.55 -1.17 21.84
N VAL A 153 -4.30 -0.97 20.54
CA VAL A 153 -4.77 -1.87 19.48
C VAL A 153 -4.16 -3.26 19.67
N LEU A 154 -2.84 -3.36 19.85
CA LEU A 154 -2.16 -4.66 20.05
C LEU A 154 -2.68 -5.40 21.28
N THR A 155 -2.90 -4.68 22.39
CA THR A 155 -3.39 -5.26 23.63
C THR A 155 -4.84 -5.75 23.51
N ARG A 156 -5.73 -4.92 22.97
CA ARG A 156 -7.16 -5.25 22.82
C ARG A 156 -7.41 -6.36 21.81
N SER A 157 -6.62 -6.40 20.75
CA SER A 157 -6.71 -7.44 19.71
C SER A 157 -5.93 -8.71 20.06
N SER A 158 -5.26 -8.76 21.22
CA SER A 158 -4.39 -9.88 21.63
C SER A 158 -3.34 -10.25 20.57
N LEU A 159 -2.89 -9.29 19.76
CA LEU A 159 -1.95 -9.51 18.67
C LEU A 159 -0.51 -9.65 19.19
N ARG A 160 0.14 -10.71 18.77
CA ARG A 160 1.56 -10.99 19.07
C ARG A 160 2.36 -10.93 17.77
N LEU A 161 2.65 -9.70 17.31
CA LEU A 161 3.27 -9.47 16.00
C LEU A 161 4.79 -9.68 15.99
N ALA A 162 5.49 -9.47 17.12
CA ALA A 162 6.95 -9.51 17.18
C ALA A 162 7.55 -10.82 16.59
N PRO A 163 7.10 -12.04 16.96
CA PRO A 163 7.66 -13.26 16.39
C PRO A 163 7.46 -13.38 14.87
N VAL A 164 6.32 -12.88 14.35
CA VAL A 164 6.03 -12.89 12.90
C VAL A 164 6.94 -11.89 12.18
N CYS A 165 7.10 -10.69 12.72
CA CYS A 165 7.99 -9.66 12.16
C CYS A 165 9.44 -10.14 12.13
N GLU A 166 9.93 -10.76 13.21
CA GLU A 166 11.29 -11.32 13.28
C GLU A 166 11.51 -12.41 12.22
N ALA A 167 10.56 -13.32 12.06
CA ALA A 167 10.63 -14.38 11.04
C ALA A 167 10.64 -13.81 9.62
N LEU A 168 9.79 -12.82 9.32
CA LEU A 168 9.74 -12.17 8.00
C LEU A 168 11.02 -11.38 7.70
N LEU A 169 11.58 -10.68 8.67
CA LEU A 169 12.85 -9.96 8.52
C LEU A 169 14.02 -10.92 8.30
N ALA A 170 14.04 -12.07 8.98
CA ALA A 170 15.05 -13.10 8.76
C ALA A 170 15.01 -13.66 7.33
N LEU A 171 13.80 -13.92 6.79
CA LEU A 171 13.62 -14.33 5.39
C LEU A 171 14.12 -13.25 4.42
N ARG A 172 13.83 -11.98 4.68
CA ARG A 172 14.30 -10.86 3.86
C ARG A 172 15.83 -10.75 3.86
N GLY A 173 16.49 -10.90 5.00
CA GLY A 173 17.96 -10.93 5.14
C GLY A 173 18.62 -12.12 4.42
N GLY A 174 17.97 -13.27 4.40
CA GLY A 174 18.41 -14.47 3.68
C GLY A 174 18.40 -14.29 2.16
N ILE A 175 17.37 -13.66 1.61
CA ILE A 175 17.25 -13.35 0.18
C ILE A 175 18.36 -12.40 -0.28
N GLY A 176 18.73 -11.40 0.54
CA GLY A 176 19.81 -10.45 0.23
C GLY A 176 21.21 -11.10 0.17
N ARG A 177 21.45 -12.13 0.98
CA ARG A 177 22.73 -12.88 0.97
C ARG A 177 22.85 -13.81 -0.24
N SER A 178 21.77 -14.42 -0.69
CA SER A 178 21.77 -15.30 -1.85
C SER A 178 22.05 -14.57 -3.16
N ARG A 179 21.61 -13.31 -3.30
CA ARG A 179 21.89 -12.47 -4.49
C ARG A 179 23.34 -11.97 -4.57
N LYS A 180 24.08 -11.93 -3.45
CA LYS A 180 25.50 -11.54 -3.41
C LYS A 180 26.47 -12.70 -3.59
N ALA A 181 25.98 -13.93 -3.62
CA ALA A 181 26.78 -15.14 -3.67
C ALA A 181 26.76 -15.85 -5.04
N SER A 182 26.35 -15.20 -6.12
CA SER A 182 26.59 -15.71 -7.49
C SER A 182 27.95 -15.21 -7.95
N PRO A 183 28.99 -16.05 -8.01
CA PRO A 183 30.26 -15.68 -8.65
C PRO A 183 30.07 -15.66 -10.15
N GLU A 184 30.87 -14.81 -10.80
CA GLU A 184 31.08 -14.69 -12.24
C GLU A 184 31.36 -16.03 -12.94
#